data_02cd05bcbcc43017442a6c22d7fe5229
#
_entry.id   02cd05bcbcc43017442a6c22d7fe5229
#
_cell.length_a   1.000
_cell.length_b   1.000
_cell.length_c   1.000
_cell.angle_alpha   90.00
_cell.angle_beta   90.00
_cell.angle_gamma   90.00
#
_symmetry.space_group_name_H-M   'P 1'
#
loop_
_entity.id
_entity.type
_entity.pdbx_description
1 polymer ?
#
loop_
_entity_poly.entity_id
_entity_poly.type
_entity_poly.pdbx_seq_one_letter_code
_entity_poly.pdbx_strand_id
1 'polypeptide(L)'
;MGITLKQAQTAVQAAHEKAIEMGVKMNIAVVDSGANLVAFIRMDDAWLGSLDISIKKAKTARFFDMPTGAIGGLSQPGGSLYNIEHSNGGLITFPGGIPLKNKEGQIFGAIGVSGDSVENDHTVAEAGVQALAGQ
;
A
#
# COMPACT_ATOMS: atom_id res chain seq x y z
N MET A 1 -17.13 1.07 9.13
CA MET A 1 -17.23 1.79 7.86
C MET A 1 -15.86 1.85 7.19
N GLY A 2 -15.84 1.75 5.89
CA GLY A 2 -14.62 1.87 5.13
C GLY A 2 -14.12 3.32 5.04
N ILE A 3 -12.94 3.50 4.45
CA ILE A 3 -12.34 4.80 4.25
C ILE A 3 -13.21 5.66 3.32
N THR A 4 -13.32 6.97 3.63
CA THR A 4 -14.00 7.92 2.74
C THR A 4 -13.07 8.34 1.61
N LEU A 5 -13.64 8.87 0.53
CA LEU A 5 -12.84 9.44 -0.57
C LEU A 5 -11.92 10.54 -0.04
N LYS A 6 -12.42 11.40 0.83
CA LYS A 6 -11.62 12.50 1.40
C LYS A 6 -10.42 11.96 2.18
N GLN A 7 -10.63 10.94 3.03
CA GLN A 7 -9.53 10.31 3.77
C GLN A 7 -8.52 9.66 2.82
N ALA A 8 -9.01 8.96 1.79
CA ALA A 8 -8.14 8.33 0.81
C ALA A 8 -7.29 9.37 0.07
N GLN A 9 -7.89 10.49 -0.32
CA GLN A 9 -7.16 11.59 -0.98
C GLN A 9 -6.13 12.23 -0.04
N THR A 10 -6.46 12.35 1.25
CA THR A 10 -5.52 12.86 2.26
C THR A 10 -4.30 11.95 2.38
N ALA A 11 -4.51 10.63 2.44
CA ALA A 11 -3.42 9.66 2.51
C ALA A 11 -2.55 9.71 1.24
N VAL A 12 -3.18 9.74 0.07
CA VAL A 12 -2.47 9.82 -1.21
C VAL A 12 -1.63 11.11 -1.27
N GLN A 13 -2.20 12.25 -0.86
CA GLN A 13 -1.50 13.53 -0.89
C GLN A 13 -0.29 13.52 0.03
N ALA A 14 -0.42 12.99 1.24
CA ALA A 14 0.70 12.92 2.18
C ALA A 14 1.82 12.02 1.66
N ALA A 15 1.47 10.88 1.08
CA ALA A 15 2.44 9.98 0.46
C ALA A 15 3.12 10.65 -0.73
N HIS A 16 2.37 11.36 -1.57
CA HIS A 16 2.91 12.10 -2.70
C HIS A 16 3.92 13.16 -2.26
N GLU A 17 3.59 13.93 -1.24
CA GLU A 17 4.49 14.95 -0.70
C GLU A 17 5.77 14.31 -0.16
N LYS A 18 5.66 13.17 0.51
CA LYS A 18 6.83 12.44 1.00
C LYS A 18 7.71 11.94 -0.15
N ALA A 19 7.11 11.45 -1.22
CA ALA A 19 7.84 11.01 -2.41
C ALA A 19 8.61 12.18 -3.04
N ILE A 20 7.98 13.35 -3.13
CA ILE A 20 8.64 14.56 -3.65
C ILE A 20 9.84 14.92 -2.76
N GLU A 21 9.64 14.93 -1.44
CA GLU A 21 10.70 15.23 -0.48
C GLU A 21 11.89 14.28 -0.63
N MET A 22 11.62 13.00 -0.86
CA MET A 22 12.66 11.97 -1.02
C MET A 22 13.27 11.94 -2.42
N GLY A 23 12.71 12.66 -3.39
CA GLY A 23 13.19 12.65 -4.76
C GLY A 23 12.91 11.36 -5.51
N VAL A 24 11.85 10.64 -5.15
CA VAL A 24 11.46 9.37 -5.79
C VAL A 24 10.15 9.54 -6.56
N LYS A 25 9.92 8.64 -7.51
CA LYS A 25 8.75 8.67 -8.42
C LYS A 25 7.91 7.43 -8.16
N MET A 26 6.71 7.63 -7.65
CA MET A 26 5.88 6.57 -7.14
C MET A 26 4.52 6.50 -7.83
N ASN A 27 3.95 5.30 -7.80
CA ASN A 27 2.51 5.08 -7.95
C ASN A 27 1.97 4.84 -6.55
N ILE A 28 0.85 5.48 -6.22
CA ILE A 28 0.27 5.45 -4.88
C ILE A 28 -1.21 5.11 -5.00
N ALA A 29 -1.64 4.04 -4.34
CA ALA A 29 -3.01 3.56 -4.39
C ALA A 29 -3.58 3.43 -2.98
N VAL A 30 -4.85 3.78 -2.82
CA VAL A 30 -5.59 3.54 -1.57
C VAL A 30 -6.85 2.77 -1.92
N VAL A 31 -7.08 1.67 -1.20
CA VAL A 31 -8.28 0.84 -1.33
C VAL A 31 -9.12 0.95 -0.06
N ASP A 32 -10.42 0.67 -0.19
CA ASP A 32 -11.35 0.66 0.96
C ASP A 32 -11.31 -0.69 1.70
N SER A 33 -12.20 -0.86 2.67
CA SER A 33 -12.27 -2.10 3.45
C SER A 33 -12.63 -3.33 2.63
N GLY A 34 -13.23 -3.14 1.46
CA GLY A 34 -13.53 -4.22 0.51
C GLY A 34 -12.44 -4.44 -0.53
N ALA A 35 -11.28 -3.79 -0.35
CA ALA A 35 -10.15 -3.83 -1.28
C ALA A 35 -10.47 -3.19 -2.65
N ASN A 36 -11.47 -2.32 -2.71
CA ASN A 36 -11.80 -1.58 -3.93
C ASN A 36 -10.96 -0.31 -4.02
N LEU A 37 -10.44 -0.02 -5.21
CA LEU A 37 -9.64 1.19 -5.42
C LEU A 37 -10.50 2.44 -5.21
N VAL A 38 -10.06 3.36 -4.35
CA VAL A 38 -10.76 4.61 -4.05
C VAL A 38 -10.00 5.82 -4.58
N ALA A 39 -8.68 5.84 -4.44
CA ALA A 39 -7.85 6.94 -4.91
C ALA A 39 -6.51 6.41 -5.42
N PHE A 40 -5.99 7.06 -6.46
CA PHE A 40 -4.75 6.64 -7.09
C PHE A 40 -4.06 7.83 -7.74
N ILE A 41 -2.73 7.91 -7.63
CA ILE A 41 -1.94 8.80 -8.46
C ILE A 41 -0.75 8.04 -9.05
N ARG A 42 -0.36 8.45 -10.24
CA ARG A 42 0.90 8.07 -10.85
C ARG A 42 1.73 9.33 -11.04
N MET A 43 2.87 9.41 -10.36
CA MET A 43 3.79 10.54 -10.54
C MET A 43 4.42 10.49 -11.92
N ASP A 44 4.79 11.67 -12.44
CA ASP A 44 5.47 11.77 -13.73
C ASP A 44 6.70 10.87 -13.74
N ASP A 45 6.86 10.14 -14.82
CA ASP A 45 7.99 9.24 -15.07
C ASP A 45 8.13 8.04 -14.11
N ALA A 46 7.11 7.76 -13.28
CA ALA A 46 7.09 6.54 -12.49
C ALA A 46 7.04 5.31 -13.41
N TRP A 47 7.67 4.21 -12.99
CA TRP A 47 7.71 2.98 -13.79
C TRP A 47 6.31 2.46 -14.12
N LEU A 48 6.12 2.02 -15.36
CA LEU A 48 4.82 1.50 -15.81
C LEU A 48 4.36 0.30 -14.99
N GLY A 49 5.25 -0.65 -14.75
CA GLY A 49 4.90 -1.86 -13.98
C GLY A 49 4.51 -1.58 -12.54
N SER A 50 4.96 -0.48 -11.99
CA SER A 50 4.67 -0.12 -10.60
C SER A 50 3.22 0.34 -10.40
N LEU A 51 2.50 0.68 -11.47
CA LEU A 51 1.07 0.99 -11.36
C LEU A 51 0.30 -0.22 -10.82
N ASP A 52 0.41 -1.35 -11.49
CA ASP A 52 -0.25 -2.58 -11.06
C ASP A 52 0.24 -3.04 -9.69
N ILE A 53 1.55 -2.96 -9.46
CA ILE A 53 2.15 -3.38 -8.19
C ILE A 53 1.62 -2.56 -7.01
N SER A 54 1.49 -1.23 -7.17
CA SER A 54 0.99 -0.39 -6.09
C SER A 54 -0.44 -0.75 -5.69
N ILE A 55 -1.30 -0.99 -6.69
CA ILE A 55 -2.68 -1.40 -6.45
C ILE A 55 -2.71 -2.77 -5.76
N LYS A 56 -1.91 -3.71 -6.24
CA LYS A 56 -1.84 -5.05 -5.65
C LYS A 56 -1.27 -5.04 -4.23
N LYS A 57 -0.31 -4.17 -3.94
CA LYS A 57 0.19 -3.99 -2.57
C LYS A 57 -0.92 -3.54 -1.63
N ALA A 58 -1.71 -2.54 -2.03
CA ALA A 58 -2.84 -2.08 -1.23
C ALA A 58 -3.85 -3.21 -1.00
N LYS A 59 -4.22 -3.92 -2.05
CA LYS A 59 -5.15 -5.06 -1.95
C LYS A 59 -4.60 -6.17 -1.05
N THR A 60 -3.34 -6.54 -1.23
CA THR A 60 -2.70 -7.60 -0.44
C THR A 60 -2.72 -7.24 1.05
N ALA A 61 -2.36 -5.99 1.39
CA ALA A 61 -2.37 -5.53 2.77
C ALA A 61 -3.77 -5.65 3.38
N ARG A 62 -4.83 -5.31 2.63
CA ARG A 62 -6.20 -5.43 3.13
C ARG A 62 -6.69 -6.87 3.18
N PHE A 63 -6.29 -7.72 2.24
CA PHE A 63 -6.72 -9.13 2.23
C PHE A 63 -6.24 -9.88 3.46
N PHE A 64 -5.05 -9.56 3.96
CA PHE A 64 -4.44 -10.29 5.08
C PHE A 64 -4.24 -9.44 6.33
N ASP A 65 -4.67 -8.17 6.28
CA ASP A 65 -4.64 -7.24 7.42
C ASP A 65 -3.26 -7.09 8.06
N MET A 66 -2.22 -7.06 7.22
CA MET A 66 -0.84 -6.86 7.67
C MET A 66 -0.02 -6.18 6.58
N PRO A 67 1.11 -5.55 6.93
CA PRO A 67 2.01 -4.99 5.92
C PRO A 67 2.49 -6.07 4.95
N THR A 68 2.60 -5.72 3.67
CA THR A 68 2.99 -6.70 2.64
C THR A 68 4.36 -7.31 2.90
N GLY A 69 5.30 -6.55 3.45
CA GLY A 69 6.63 -7.08 3.79
C GLY A 69 6.59 -8.15 4.87
N ALA A 70 5.58 -8.14 5.75
CA ALA A 70 5.42 -9.18 6.77
C ALA A 70 5.05 -10.52 6.11
N ILE A 71 4.21 -10.48 5.07
CA ILE A 71 3.87 -11.68 4.30
C ILE A 71 5.12 -12.15 3.53
N GLY A 72 5.87 -11.20 2.98
CA GLY A 72 7.08 -11.51 2.22
C GLY A 72 8.12 -12.31 2.99
N GLY A 73 8.23 -12.07 4.30
CA GLY A 73 9.12 -12.84 5.16
C GLY A 73 8.73 -14.32 5.25
N LEU A 74 7.45 -14.64 5.02
CA LEU A 74 6.92 -16.00 5.10
C LEU A 74 6.80 -16.67 3.72
N SER A 75 6.88 -15.89 2.64
CA SER A 75 6.65 -16.39 1.27
C SER A 75 7.94 -16.71 0.51
N GLN A 76 9.07 -16.64 1.16
CA GLN A 76 10.36 -17.00 0.56
C GLN A 76 10.47 -18.53 0.38
N PRO A 77 11.36 -19.01 -0.52
CA PRO A 77 11.61 -20.44 -0.64
C PRO A 77 11.89 -21.07 0.72
N GLY A 78 11.17 -22.14 1.04
CA GLY A 78 11.25 -22.79 2.36
C GLY A 78 10.33 -22.19 3.41
N GLY A 79 9.68 -21.06 3.13
CA GLY A 79 8.72 -20.43 4.03
C GLY A 79 7.34 -21.11 3.95
N SER A 80 6.56 -20.95 5.03
CA SER A 80 5.24 -21.57 5.14
C SER A 80 4.23 -21.07 4.11
N LEU A 81 4.42 -19.87 3.57
CA LEU A 81 3.53 -19.26 2.59
C LEU A 81 4.17 -19.15 1.20
N TYR A 82 5.16 -19.96 0.92
CA TYR A 82 5.82 -19.97 -0.39
C TYR A 82 4.79 -20.12 -1.52
N ASN A 83 4.89 -19.27 -2.52
CA ASN A 83 3.97 -19.20 -3.67
C ASN A 83 2.56 -18.63 -3.36
N ILE A 84 2.34 -18.04 -2.17
CA ILE A 84 1.06 -17.37 -1.88
C ILE A 84 0.72 -16.31 -2.94
N GLU A 85 1.74 -15.75 -3.59
CA GLU A 85 1.56 -14.71 -4.62
C GLU A 85 0.71 -15.17 -5.80
N HIS A 86 0.60 -16.47 -6.03
CA HIS A 86 -0.24 -17.03 -7.10
C HIS A 86 -1.73 -17.03 -6.74
N SER A 87 -2.09 -16.73 -5.48
CA SER A 87 -3.48 -16.70 -5.04
C SER A 87 -4.10 -15.32 -5.27
N ASN A 88 -5.43 -15.23 -5.11
CA ASN A 88 -6.17 -13.97 -5.13
C ASN A 88 -5.92 -13.10 -6.38
N GLY A 89 -5.67 -13.74 -7.53
CA GLY A 89 -5.40 -13.02 -8.77
C GLY A 89 -4.03 -12.35 -8.83
N GLY A 90 -3.14 -12.74 -7.94
CA GLY A 90 -1.79 -12.19 -7.82
C GLY A 90 -1.65 -11.28 -6.63
N LEU A 91 -0.72 -11.61 -5.74
CA LEU A 91 -0.38 -10.79 -4.57
C LEU A 91 1.03 -10.25 -4.74
N ILE A 92 1.28 -9.12 -4.08
CA ILE A 92 2.63 -8.56 -3.97
C ILE A 92 3.03 -8.60 -2.50
N THR A 93 4.13 -9.28 -2.18
CA THR A 93 4.53 -9.57 -0.80
C THR A 93 5.80 -8.87 -0.35
N PHE A 94 6.37 -7.98 -1.16
CA PHE A 94 7.48 -7.14 -0.69
C PHE A 94 6.95 -5.80 -0.16
N PRO A 95 7.74 -5.07 0.65
CA PRO A 95 7.26 -3.86 1.35
C PRO A 95 6.68 -2.78 0.46
N GLY A 96 5.75 -2.01 1.02
CA GLY A 96 5.10 -0.88 0.36
C GLY A 96 3.58 -0.88 0.49
N GLY A 97 2.99 -1.96 0.99
CA GLY A 97 1.56 -2.01 1.29
C GLY A 97 1.34 -2.03 2.79
N ILE A 98 0.44 -1.20 3.30
CA ILE A 98 0.19 -1.07 4.75
C ILE A 98 -1.32 -0.92 4.99
N PRO A 99 -1.90 -1.71 5.93
CA PRO A 99 -3.29 -1.51 6.31
C PRO A 99 -3.48 -0.16 7.00
N LEU A 100 -4.64 0.44 6.80
CA LEU A 100 -5.04 1.69 7.46
C LEU A 100 -6.00 1.34 8.60
N LYS A 101 -5.62 1.71 9.82
CA LYS A 101 -6.42 1.45 11.02
C LYS A 101 -7.01 2.73 11.54
N ASN A 102 -8.28 2.67 11.99
CA ASN A 102 -8.90 3.78 12.71
C ASN A 102 -8.42 3.78 14.18
N LYS A 103 -8.90 4.76 14.95
CA LYS A 103 -8.49 4.89 16.35
C LYS A 103 -8.95 3.74 17.24
N GLU A 104 -9.96 2.97 16.80
CA GLU A 104 -10.43 1.76 17.49
C GLU A 104 -9.62 0.51 17.10
N GLY A 105 -8.62 0.66 16.21
CA GLY A 105 -7.81 -0.46 15.74
C GLY A 105 -8.44 -1.27 14.62
N GLN A 106 -9.58 -0.84 14.09
CA GLN A 106 -10.24 -1.52 12.97
C GLN A 106 -9.59 -1.10 11.66
N ILE A 107 -9.41 -2.05 10.76
CA ILE A 107 -8.86 -1.78 9.44
C ILE A 107 -9.98 -1.29 8.54
N PHE A 108 -9.83 -0.07 8.01
CA PHE A 108 -10.83 0.56 7.16
C PHE A 108 -10.36 0.83 5.74
N GLY A 109 -9.18 0.38 5.40
CA GLY A 109 -8.60 0.50 4.07
C GLY A 109 -7.15 0.06 4.07
N ALA A 110 -6.46 0.31 2.98
CA ALA A 110 -5.02 0.07 2.88
C ALA A 110 -4.40 0.97 1.82
N ILE A 111 -3.12 1.25 1.99
CA ILE A 111 -2.33 2.02 1.02
C ILE A 111 -1.27 1.13 0.41
N GLY A 112 -0.99 1.32 -0.88
CA GLY A 112 0.08 0.61 -1.60
C GLY A 112 0.91 1.60 -2.40
N VAL A 113 2.23 1.49 -2.29
CA VAL A 113 3.18 2.37 -2.97
C VAL A 113 4.23 1.53 -3.68
N SER A 114 4.53 1.89 -4.92
CA SER A 114 5.55 1.22 -5.71
C SER A 114 6.21 2.19 -6.69
N GLY A 115 7.53 2.08 -6.83
CA GLY A 115 8.25 2.89 -7.82
C GLY A 115 9.74 3.06 -7.54
N ASP A 116 10.21 2.61 -6.39
CA ASP A 116 11.61 2.76 -6.01
C ASP A 116 12.05 1.50 -5.24
N SER A 117 13.06 1.60 -4.36
CA SER A 117 13.40 0.48 -3.48
C SER A 117 12.20 0.14 -2.59
N VAL A 118 12.11 -1.11 -2.15
CA VAL A 118 11.00 -1.53 -1.29
C VAL A 118 11.02 -0.78 0.04
N GLU A 119 12.19 -0.40 0.53
CA GLU A 119 12.34 0.41 1.74
C GLU A 119 11.78 1.81 1.54
N ASN A 120 12.05 2.45 0.39
CA ASN A 120 11.50 3.76 0.06
C ASN A 120 10.00 3.68 -0.21
N ASP A 121 9.53 2.63 -0.87
CA ASP A 121 8.10 2.38 -1.07
C ASP A 121 7.38 2.34 0.28
N HIS A 122 7.93 1.61 1.24
CA HIS A 122 7.36 1.50 2.59
C HIS A 122 7.35 2.84 3.32
N THR A 123 8.44 3.59 3.25
CA THR A 123 8.55 4.91 3.89
C THR A 123 7.50 5.89 3.35
N VAL A 124 7.30 5.90 2.03
CA VAL A 124 6.27 6.73 1.41
C VAL A 124 4.87 6.29 1.84
N ALA A 125 4.62 4.98 1.89
CA ALA A 125 3.33 4.44 2.36
C ALA A 125 3.06 4.85 3.82
N GLU A 126 4.08 4.79 4.68
CA GLU A 126 3.94 5.21 6.08
C GLU A 126 3.51 6.67 6.22
N ALA A 127 3.96 7.55 5.34
CA ALA A 127 3.53 8.95 5.36
C ALA A 127 2.02 9.06 5.16
N GLY A 128 1.46 8.25 4.27
CA GLY A 128 0.01 8.18 4.07
C GLY A 128 -0.72 7.65 5.30
N VAL A 129 -0.16 6.64 5.95
CA VAL A 129 -0.72 6.09 7.19
C VAL A 129 -0.75 7.15 8.28
N GLN A 130 0.35 7.88 8.46
CA GLN A 130 0.46 8.90 9.52
C GLN A 130 -0.52 10.05 9.30
N ALA A 131 -0.82 10.40 8.05
CA ALA A 131 -1.77 11.46 7.74
C ALA A 131 -3.18 11.16 8.24
N LEU A 132 -3.51 9.89 8.46
CA LEU A 132 -4.82 9.45 8.95
C LEU A 132 -4.78 9.02 10.42
N ALA A 133 -3.64 9.19 11.10
CA ALA A 133 -3.51 8.81 12.51
C ALA A 133 -4.56 9.54 13.36
N GLY A 134 -5.28 8.80 14.19
CA GLY A 134 -6.32 9.35 15.07
C GLY A 134 -7.70 9.48 14.43
N GLN A 135 -7.87 9.00 13.22
CA GLN A 135 -9.17 9.06 12.51
C GLN A 135 -9.95 7.70 12.49
#